data_be6f0fc110ce1680e30f4ddc95500910
#
_entry.id   be6f0fc110ce1680e30f4ddc95500910
#
_cell.length_a   1.000
_cell.length_b   1.000
_cell.length_c   1.000
_cell.angle_alpha   90.00
_cell.angle_beta   90.00
_cell.angle_gamma   90.00
#
_symmetry.space_group_name_H-M   'P 1'
#
loop_
_entity.id
_entity.type
_entity.pdbx_description
1 polymer ?
#
loop_
_entity_poly.entity_id
_entity_poly.type
_entity_poly.pdbx_seq_one_letter_code
_entity_poly.pdbx_strand_id
1 'polypeptide(L)'
;GKVTRLKTDFIDNTDRKFNEAFERYKSNVQDILNTKDPTYTNAKKLFEIDKLIERRNEELDGIKNDYKQEYNKRLEEAKRSEALHYYAIDDVQRDRANQKLNEFNKEVKNDESRAFEMFQTYVEAIDFEELSVLQNNQDEIYNVVDQLNKTDSERTRMKSRISSLLNSKLDINRYAYQIAKQLPSDDRIYNESLSGLMLVDNHYMSRLRSELSKSENRF
;
A
#
# COMPACT_ATOMS: atom_id res chain seq x y z
N GLY A 1 -0.05 8.19 10.32
CA GLY A 1 -1.46 7.71 10.29
C GLY A 1 -1.91 7.11 8.97
N LYS A 2 -1.87 7.81 7.83
CA LYS A 2 -2.36 7.29 6.54
C LYS A 2 -1.52 6.12 5.99
N VAL A 3 -0.23 6.16 6.17
CA VAL A 3 0.70 5.16 5.57
C VAL A 3 0.69 3.86 6.35
N THR A 4 0.60 3.91 7.67
CA THR A 4 0.45 2.72 8.52
C THR A 4 -0.88 2.03 8.21
N ARG A 5 -1.94 2.80 7.96
CA ARG A 5 -3.26 2.29 7.61
C ARG A 5 -3.28 1.59 6.25
N LEU A 6 -2.59 2.14 5.24
CA LEU A 6 -2.46 1.50 3.92
C LEU A 6 -1.70 0.17 3.97
N LYS A 7 -0.69 0.04 4.85
CA LYS A 7 0.07 -1.19 5.05
C LYS A 7 -0.81 -2.27 5.66
N THR A 8 -1.56 -1.94 6.70
CA THR A 8 -2.46 -2.85 7.41
C THR A 8 -3.59 -3.32 6.50
N ASP A 9 -4.29 -2.39 5.85
CA ASP A 9 -5.45 -2.71 4.99
C ASP A 9 -5.10 -3.66 3.83
N PHE A 10 -3.89 -3.55 3.27
CA PHE A 10 -3.47 -4.38 2.14
C PHE A 10 -3.15 -5.82 2.57
N ILE A 11 -2.43 -5.98 3.68
CA ILE A 11 -2.09 -7.28 4.27
C ILE A 11 -3.35 -7.96 4.81
N ASP A 12 -4.15 -7.23 5.59
CA ASP A 12 -5.39 -7.72 6.17
C ASP A 12 -6.40 -8.17 5.10
N ASN A 13 -6.45 -7.47 3.96
CA ASN A 13 -7.30 -7.86 2.84
C ASN A 13 -6.85 -9.18 2.20
N THR A 14 -5.54 -9.40 2.08
CA THR A 14 -5.00 -10.66 1.54
C THR A 14 -5.23 -11.82 2.49
N ASP A 15 -4.98 -11.64 3.80
CA ASP A 15 -5.26 -12.64 4.82
C ASP A 15 -6.75 -13.01 4.87
N ARG A 16 -7.63 -12.01 4.75
CA ARG A 16 -9.07 -12.24 4.67
C ARG A 16 -9.45 -13.09 3.47
N LYS A 17 -8.90 -12.82 2.27
CA LYS A 17 -9.14 -13.61 1.07
C LYS A 17 -8.71 -15.07 1.23
N PHE A 18 -7.54 -15.32 1.84
CA PHE A 18 -7.10 -16.69 2.15
C PHE A 18 -8.07 -17.39 3.11
N ASN A 19 -8.47 -16.76 4.19
CA ASN A 19 -9.41 -17.34 5.14
C ASN A 19 -10.76 -17.65 4.47
N GLU A 20 -11.29 -16.73 3.67
CA GLU A 20 -12.55 -16.93 2.94
C GLU A 20 -12.47 -18.10 1.94
N ALA A 21 -11.33 -18.28 1.25
CA ALA A 21 -11.10 -19.40 0.35
C ALA A 21 -11.11 -20.75 1.12
N PHE A 22 -10.45 -20.80 2.27
CA PHE A 22 -10.45 -21.99 3.12
C PHE A 22 -11.83 -22.28 3.73
N GLU A 23 -12.58 -21.28 4.17
CA GLU A 23 -13.92 -21.49 4.71
C GLU A 23 -14.89 -22.00 3.64
N ARG A 24 -14.85 -21.48 2.41
CA ARG A 24 -15.64 -22.02 1.27
C ARG A 24 -15.27 -23.46 0.97
N TYR A 25 -13.98 -23.75 0.91
CA TYR A 25 -13.48 -25.11 0.68
C TYR A 25 -13.97 -26.06 1.77
N LYS A 26 -13.83 -25.75 3.05
CA LYS A 26 -14.29 -26.58 4.16
C LYS A 26 -15.81 -26.81 4.12
N SER A 27 -16.60 -25.77 3.83
CA SER A 27 -18.05 -25.91 3.68
C SER A 27 -18.38 -26.89 2.58
N ASN A 28 -17.76 -26.79 1.41
CA ASN A 28 -18.00 -27.69 0.29
C ASN A 28 -17.57 -29.14 0.61
N VAL A 29 -16.48 -29.34 1.36
CA VAL A 29 -16.08 -30.68 1.84
C VAL A 29 -17.15 -31.25 2.75
N GLN A 30 -17.67 -30.47 3.69
CA GLN A 30 -18.74 -30.93 4.58
C GLN A 30 -20.02 -31.32 3.82
N ASP A 31 -20.38 -30.56 2.79
CA ASP A 31 -21.54 -30.85 1.95
C ASP A 31 -21.39 -32.23 1.25
N ILE A 32 -20.18 -32.52 0.72
CA ILE A 32 -19.89 -33.82 0.14
C ILE A 32 -19.97 -34.94 1.19
N LEU A 33 -19.39 -34.74 2.37
CA LEU A 33 -19.40 -35.74 3.45
C LEU A 33 -20.81 -36.05 3.94
N ASN A 34 -21.65 -35.01 4.03
CA ASN A 34 -23.01 -35.09 4.54
C ASN A 34 -24.07 -35.54 3.49
N THR A 35 -23.64 -35.73 2.23
CA THR A 35 -24.60 -36.17 1.20
C THR A 35 -25.20 -37.52 1.56
N LYS A 36 -26.52 -37.62 1.43
CA LYS A 36 -27.30 -38.84 1.68
C LYS A 36 -27.56 -39.65 0.40
N ASP A 37 -27.03 -39.19 -0.75
CA ASP A 37 -27.18 -39.87 -2.03
C ASP A 37 -26.44 -41.21 -1.97
N PRO A 38 -27.16 -42.35 -2.13
CA PRO A 38 -26.55 -43.68 -2.06
C PRO A 38 -25.53 -43.95 -3.17
N THR A 39 -25.54 -43.15 -4.24
CA THR A 39 -24.54 -43.25 -5.32
C THR A 39 -23.20 -42.63 -4.96
N TYR A 40 -23.13 -41.90 -3.83
CA TYR A 40 -21.90 -41.31 -3.33
C TYR A 40 -21.13 -42.29 -2.44
N THR A 41 -20.42 -43.21 -3.09
CA THR A 41 -19.46 -44.08 -2.40
C THR A 41 -18.33 -43.26 -1.76
N ASN A 42 -17.60 -43.86 -0.82
CA ASN A 42 -16.43 -43.20 -0.21
C ASN A 42 -15.36 -42.84 -1.24
N ALA A 43 -15.14 -43.72 -2.24
CA ALA A 43 -14.23 -43.43 -3.36
C ALA A 43 -14.68 -42.18 -4.16
N LYS A 44 -15.98 -42.07 -4.43
CA LYS A 44 -16.52 -40.88 -5.13
C LYS A 44 -16.42 -39.63 -4.28
N LYS A 45 -16.67 -39.71 -2.96
CA LYS A 45 -16.49 -38.59 -2.06
C LYS A 45 -15.04 -38.11 -2.05
N LEU A 46 -14.07 -39.00 -1.95
CA LEU A 46 -12.64 -38.67 -2.01
C LEU A 46 -12.26 -38.01 -3.33
N PHE A 47 -12.75 -38.53 -4.44
CA PHE A 47 -12.50 -37.95 -5.76
C PHE A 47 -13.04 -36.51 -5.90
N GLU A 48 -14.27 -36.25 -5.44
CA GLU A 48 -14.83 -34.90 -5.46
C GLU A 48 -14.10 -33.94 -4.49
N ILE A 49 -13.65 -34.44 -3.34
CA ILE A 49 -12.83 -33.67 -2.40
C ILE A 49 -11.48 -33.32 -3.02
N ASP A 50 -10.83 -34.25 -3.73
CA ASP A 50 -9.57 -33.96 -4.42
C ASP A 50 -9.73 -32.83 -5.46
N LYS A 51 -10.83 -32.80 -6.20
CA LYS A 51 -11.15 -31.66 -7.08
C LYS A 51 -11.35 -30.34 -6.33
N LEU A 52 -11.95 -30.36 -5.14
CA LEU A 52 -12.07 -29.17 -4.31
C LEU A 52 -10.71 -28.67 -3.83
N ILE A 53 -9.79 -29.59 -3.53
CA ILE A 53 -8.39 -29.23 -3.17
C ILE A 53 -7.70 -28.55 -4.36
N GLU A 54 -7.83 -29.08 -5.56
CA GLU A 54 -7.26 -28.48 -6.78
C GLU A 54 -7.81 -27.06 -6.99
N ARG A 55 -9.13 -26.89 -6.94
CA ARG A 55 -9.77 -25.55 -7.08
C ARG A 55 -9.33 -24.59 -6.01
N ARG A 56 -9.23 -25.04 -4.76
CA ARG A 56 -8.71 -24.21 -3.67
C ARG A 56 -7.27 -23.75 -3.97
N ASN A 57 -6.42 -24.67 -4.42
CA ASN A 57 -5.02 -24.33 -4.71
C ASN A 57 -4.93 -23.32 -5.87
N GLU A 58 -5.73 -23.48 -6.93
CA GLU A 58 -5.84 -22.50 -8.02
C GLU A 58 -6.30 -21.12 -7.51
N GLU A 59 -7.29 -21.10 -6.62
CA GLU A 59 -7.77 -19.84 -5.99
C GLU A 59 -6.70 -19.18 -5.12
N LEU A 60 -5.96 -19.96 -4.32
CA LEU A 60 -4.85 -19.47 -3.51
C LEU A 60 -3.74 -18.89 -4.38
N ASP A 61 -3.41 -19.52 -5.49
CA ASP A 61 -2.42 -19.02 -6.45
C ASP A 61 -2.89 -17.74 -7.13
N GLY A 62 -4.18 -17.62 -7.43
CA GLY A 62 -4.79 -16.37 -7.90
C GLY A 62 -4.63 -15.23 -6.89
N ILE A 63 -4.93 -15.48 -5.61
CA ILE A 63 -4.77 -14.49 -4.53
C ILE A 63 -3.31 -14.05 -4.39
N LYS A 64 -2.35 -14.98 -4.46
CA LYS A 64 -0.92 -14.67 -4.44
C LYS A 64 -0.50 -13.79 -5.62
N ASN A 65 -0.97 -14.11 -6.83
CA ASN A 65 -0.66 -13.34 -8.02
C ASN A 65 -1.23 -11.92 -7.95
N ASP A 66 -2.47 -11.76 -7.49
CA ASP A 66 -3.10 -10.46 -7.28
C ASP A 66 -2.31 -9.61 -6.28
N TYR A 67 -1.87 -10.23 -5.19
CA TYR A 67 -1.01 -9.57 -4.20
C TYR A 67 0.28 -9.09 -4.83
N LYS A 68 0.96 -9.97 -5.58
CA LYS A 68 2.23 -9.66 -6.24
C LYS A 68 2.10 -8.51 -7.24
N GLN A 69 1.05 -8.49 -8.02
CA GLN A 69 0.77 -7.43 -8.97
C GLN A 69 0.54 -6.08 -8.25
N GLU A 70 -0.30 -6.07 -7.22
CA GLU A 70 -0.59 -4.86 -6.46
C GLU A 70 0.65 -4.37 -5.69
N TYR A 71 1.46 -5.28 -5.12
CA TYR A 71 2.73 -4.95 -4.50
C TYR A 71 3.69 -4.25 -5.48
N ASN A 72 3.90 -4.87 -6.65
CA ASN A 72 4.79 -4.33 -7.67
C ASN A 72 4.29 -2.97 -8.19
N LYS A 73 2.98 -2.83 -8.42
CA LYS A 73 2.37 -1.57 -8.82
C LYS A 73 2.65 -0.47 -7.79
N ARG A 74 2.41 -0.72 -6.52
CA ARG A 74 2.67 0.26 -5.45
C ARG A 74 4.15 0.60 -5.31
N LEU A 75 5.02 -0.40 -5.45
CA LEU A 75 6.46 -0.19 -5.43
C LEU A 75 6.92 0.70 -6.60
N GLU A 76 6.43 0.45 -7.81
CA GLU A 76 6.76 1.26 -8.99
C GLU A 76 6.18 2.68 -8.89
N GLU A 77 4.95 2.84 -8.39
CA GLU A 77 4.36 4.16 -8.12
C GLU A 77 5.18 4.94 -7.08
N ALA A 78 5.62 4.28 -6.01
CA ALA A 78 6.47 4.90 -4.99
C ALA A 78 7.85 5.27 -5.53
N LYS A 79 8.49 4.40 -6.33
CA LYS A 79 9.76 4.69 -7.01
C LYS A 79 9.63 5.85 -7.99
N ARG A 80 8.56 5.86 -8.79
CA ARG A 80 8.29 6.94 -9.74
C ARG A 80 8.09 8.26 -9.02
N SER A 81 7.34 8.27 -7.95
CA SER A 81 7.11 9.45 -7.11
C SER A 81 8.41 9.99 -6.49
N GLU A 82 9.31 9.10 -6.04
CA GLU A 82 10.64 9.50 -5.56
C GLU A 82 11.53 10.01 -6.69
N ALA A 83 11.50 9.35 -7.86
CA ALA A 83 12.31 9.72 -9.02
C ALA A 83 11.90 11.07 -9.61
N LEU A 84 10.60 11.36 -9.73
CA LEU A 84 10.07 12.64 -10.21
C LEU A 84 10.54 13.82 -9.34
N HIS A 85 10.90 13.55 -8.10
CA HIS A 85 11.52 14.54 -7.22
C HIS A 85 12.92 14.99 -7.69
N TYR A 86 13.64 14.18 -8.46
CA TYR A 86 14.99 14.42 -8.90
C TYR A 86 15.14 14.73 -10.40
N TYR A 87 14.07 14.58 -11.21
CA TYR A 87 14.14 14.67 -12.67
C TYR A 87 13.60 15.98 -13.25
N ALA A 88 14.01 16.23 -14.51
CA ALA A 88 13.72 17.44 -15.25
C ALA A 88 12.21 17.73 -15.34
N ILE A 89 11.86 18.87 -14.87
CA ILE A 89 10.53 19.42 -14.79
C ILE A 89 10.20 20.09 -16.13
N ASP A 90 8.94 19.95 -16.59
CA ASP A 90 8.40 20.69 -17.72
C ASP A 90 8.57 22.20 -17.51
N ASP A 91 8.95 22.91 -18.58
CA ASP A 91 9.16 24.36 -18.52
C ASP A 91 7.91 25.12 -18.05
N VAL A 92 6.70 24.66 -18.41
CA VAL A 92 5.42 25.25 -17.95
C VAL A 92 5.26 25.12 -16.43
N GLN A 93 5.59 23.96 -15.87
CA GLN A 93 5.52 23.73 -14.41
C GLN A 93 6.58 24.57 -13.69
N ARG A 94 7.78 24.67 -14.25
CA ARG A 94 8.86 25.50 -13.73
C ARG A 94 8.48 26.97 -13.70
N ASP A 95 7.93 27.48 -14.81
CA ASP A 95 7.52 28.87 -14.94
C ASP A 95 6.39 29.22 -13.98
N ARG A 96 5.42 28.30 -13.79
CA ARG A 96 4.33 28.48 -12.83
C ARG A 96 4.85 28.50 -11.39
N ALA A 97 5.73 27.57 -11.02
CA ALA A 97 6.35 27.54 -9.70
C ALA A 97 7.14 28.83 -9.44
N ASN A 98 7.96 29.29 -10.39
CA ASN A 98 8.72 30.54 -10.28
C ASN A 98 7.81 31.77 -10.19
N GLN A 99 6.72 31.81 -10.93
CA GLN A 99 5.74 32.88 -10.83
C GLN A 99 5.12 32.93 -9.43
N LYS A 100 4.72 31.79 -8.88
CA LYS A 100 4.13 31.72 -7.53
C LYS A 100 5.14 32.07 -6.44
N LEU A 101 6.40 31.72 -6.64
CA LEU A 101 7.49 32.13 -5.76
C LEU A 101 7.68 33.65 -5.75
N ASN A 102 7.63 34.26 -6.93
CA ASN A 102 7.71 35.72 -7.06
C ASN A 102 6.49 36.43 -6.45
N GLU A 103 5.29 35.86 -6.60
CA GLU A 103 4.07 36.36 -5.93
C GLU A 103 4.22 36.33 -4.41
N PHE A 104 4.68 35.19 -3.85
CA PHE A 104 4.95 35.04 -2.42
C PHE A 104 5.98 36.09 -1.94
N ASN A 105 7.10 36.24 -2.66
CA ASN A 105 8.17 37.17 -2.31
C ASN A 105 7.73 38.63 -2.30
N LYS A 106 6.77 38.99 -3.15
CA LYS A 106 6.19 40.32 -3.16
C LYS A 106 5.17 40.51 -2.02
N GLU A 107 4.29 39.53 -1.85
CA GLU A 107 3.18 39.66 -0.91
C GLU A 107 3.67 39.55 0.55
N VAL A 108 4.69 38.76 0.83
CA VAL A 108 5.23 38.60 2.21
C VAL A 108 5.76 39.93 2.81
N LYS A 109 6.13 40.87 1.95
CA LYS A 109 6.57 42.22 2.37
C LYS A 109 5.40 43.14 2.70
N ASN A 110 4.22 42.88 2.14
CA ASN A 110 3.02 43.70 2.29
C ASN A 110 2.08 43.11 3.34
N ASP A 111 1.74 41.85 3.24
CA ASP A 111 0.86 41.11 4.14
C ASP A 111 1.37 39.68 4.32
N GLU A 112 2.08 39.45 5.41
CA GLU A 112 2.67 38.13 5.73
C GLU A 112 1.60 37.03 5.84
N SER A 113 0.51 37.30 6.54
CA SER A 113 -0.52 36.30 6.77
C SER A 113 -1.14 35.82 5.47
N ARG A 114 -1.47 36.77 4.61
CA ARG A 114 -2.04 36.50 3.28
C ARG A 114 -1.04 35.78 2.39
N ALA A 115 0.23 36.18 2.39
CA ALA A 115 1.29 35.53 1.62
C ALA A 115 1.41 34.03 1.99
N PHE A 116 1.43 33.72 3.28
CA PHE A 116 1.50 32.32 3.76
C PHE A 116 0.24 31.52 3.46
N GLU A 117 -0.95 32.10 3.56
CA GLU A 117 -2.20 31.44 3.23
C GLU A 117 -2.25 31.07 1.73
N MET A 118 -1.94 32.02 0.85
CA MET A 118 -1.88 31.79 -0.59
C MET A 118 -0.82 30.75 -0.96
N PHE A 119 0.36 30.84 -0.35
CA PHE A 119 1.45 29.89 -0.60
C PHE A 119 1.12 28.49 -0.11
N GLN A 120 0.51 28.36 1.06
CA GLN A 120 0.04 27.07 1.59
C GLN A 120 -0.99 26.45 0.67
N THR A 121 -2.00 27.21 0.24
CA THR A 121 -3.04 26.75 -0.68
C THR A 121 -2.44 26.25 -2.00
N TYR A 122 -1.43 26.96 -2.50
CA TYR A 122 -0.72 26.55 -3.70
C TYR A 122 0.07 25.26 -3.49
N VAL A 123 0.86 25.15 -2.43
CA VAL A 123 1.64 23.94 -2.11
C VAL A 123 0.74 22.72 -1.90
N GLU A 124 -0.44 22.90 -1.33
CA GLU A 124 -1.41 21.81 -1.16
C GLU A 124 -1.99 21.32 -2.50
N ALA A 125 -2.11 22.20 -3.48
CA ALA A 125 -2.74 21.93 -4.77
C ALA A 125 -1.78 21.40 -5.85
N ILE A 126 -0.48 21.73 -5.77
CA ILE A 126 0.50 21.37 -6.80
C ILE A 126 0.90 19.90 -6.78
N ASP A 127 1.39 19.43 -7.93
CA ASP A 127 2.03 18.14 -8.07
C ASP A 127 3.50 18.17 -7.56
N PHE A 128 4.16 17.02 -7.63
CA PHE A 128 5.53 16.87 -7.11
C PHE A 128 6.57 17.56 -7.97
N GLU A 129 6.33 17.67 -9.25
CA GLU A 129 7.21 18.35 -10.20
C GLU A 129 7.33 19.84 -9.85
N GLU A 130 6.21 20.53 -9.66
CA GLU A 130 6.20 21.93 -9.24
C GLU A 130 6.77 22.11 -7.81
N LEU A 131 6.43 21.20 -6.89
CA LEU A 131 6.96 21.24 -5.53
C LEU A 131 8.48 21.11 -5.50
N SER A 132 9.05 20.29 -6.37
CA SER A 132 10.49 20.10 -6.53
C SER A 132 11.20 21.41 -6.94
N VAL A 133 10.57 22.23 -7.79
CA VAL A 133 11.09 23.58 -8.13
C VAL A 133 11.15 24.46 -6.89
N LEU A 134 10.06 24.53 -6.13
CA LEU A 134 10.01 25.33 -4.89
C LEU A 134 11.08 24.91 -3.90
N GLN A 135 11.35 23.61 -3.77
CA GLN A 135 12.36 23.10 -2.85
C GLN A 135 13.78 23.40 -3.31
N ASN A 136 14.05 23.29 -4.62
CA ASN A 136 15.34 23.67 -5.19
C ASN A 136 15.61 25.16 -5.04
N ASN A 137 14.54 25.98 -4.96
CA ASN A 137 14.63 27.42 -4.76
C ASN A 137 14.40 27.85 -3.30
N GLN A 138 14.48 26.93 -2.34
CA GLN A 138 14.24 27.20 -0.91
C GLN A 138 15.19 28.28 -0.35
N ASP A 139 16.43 28.29 -0.80
CA ASP A 139 17.42 29.29 -0.38
C ASP A 139 17.03 30.70 -0.85
N GLU A 140 16.45 30.85 -2.05
CA GLU A 140 15.97 32.14 -2.53
C GLU A 140 14.81 32.66 -1.67
N ILE A 141 13.90 31.78 -1.26
CA ILE A 141 12.80 32.12 -0.34
C ILE A 141 13.36 32.57 1.00
N TYR A 142 14.37 31.87 1.51
CA TYR A 142 15.03 32.21 2.77
C TYR A 142 15.74 33.56 2.70
N ASN A 143 16.39 33.89 1.59
CA ASN A 143 17.03 35.17 1.38
C ASN A 143 16.01 36.32 1.43
N VAL A 144 14.80 36.14 0.87
CA VAL A 144 13.74 37.14 0.99
C VAL A 144 13.28 37.32 2.42
N VAL A 145 13.15 36.24 3.18
CA VAL A 145 12.78 36.28 4.61
C VAL A 145 13.86 37.02 5.42
N ASP A 146 15.15 36.82 5.10
CA ASP A 146 16.27 37.48 5.77
C ASP A 146 16.31 39.01 5.55
N GLN A 147 15.74 39.47 4.43
CA GLN A 147 15.64 40.89 4.11
C GLN A 147 14.44 41.60 4.77
N LEU A 148 13.54 40.86 5.43
CA LEU A 148 12.40 41.44 6.12
C LEU A 148 12.86 42.15 7.40
N ASN A 149 12.24 43.29 7.70
CA ASN A 149 12.49 44.04 8.93
C ASN A 149 11.82 43.34 10.14
N LYS A 150 12.38 42.23 10.54
CA LYS A 150 11.91 41.37 11.64
C LYS A 150 13.05 40.91 12.51
N THR A 151 12.74 40.43 13.72
CA THR A 151 13.71 39.83 14.61
C THR A 151 14.24 38.50 14.06
N ASP A 152 15.42 38.09 14.53
CA ASP A 152 16.02 36.80 14.15
C ASP A 152 15.10 35.60 14.48
N SER A 153 14.41 35.69 15.61
CA SER A 153 13.44 34.68 16.04
C SER A 153 12.25 34.56 15.09
N GLU A 154 11.69 35.68 14.63
CA GLU A 154 10.60 35.73 13.68
C GLU A 154 11.02 35.19 12.31
N ARG A 155 12.21 35.58 11.82
CA ARG A 155 12.77 35.07 10.57
C ARG A 155 12.98 33.55 10.63
N THR A 156 13.53 33.05 11.73
CA THR A 156 13.72 31.61 11.95
C THR A 156 12.38 30.87 11.95
N ARG A 157 11.35 31.41 12.60
CA ARG A 157 10.00 30.84 12.61
C ARG A 157 9.39 30.78 11.22
N MET A 158 9.54 31.84 10.43
CA MET A 158 9.07 31.90 9.04
C MET A 158 9.76 30.85 8.17
N LYS A 159 11.08 30.74 8.24
CA LYS A 159 11.86 29.72 7.53
C LYS A 159 11.44 28.30 7.94
N SER A 160 11.23 28.04 9.20
CA SER A 160 10.74 26.75 9.70
C SER A 160 9.35 26.42 9.15
N ARG A 161 8.44 27.42 9.08
CA ARG A 161 7.12 27.24 8.49
C ARG A 161 7.18 26.93 7.00
N ILE A 162 8.01 27.64 6.24
CA ILE A 162 8.26 27.40 4.82
C ILE A 162 8.82 25.99 4.62
N SER A 163 9.85 25.60 5.37
CA SER A 163 10.42 24.26 5.32
C SER A 163 9.39 23.18 5.60
N SER A 164 8.54 23.35 6.61
CA SER A 164 7.48 22.41 6.95
C SER A 164 6.45 22.28 5.83
N LEU A 165 6.06 23.39 5.18
CA LEU A 165 5.13 23.35 4.03
C LEU A 165 5.74 22.61 2.84
N LEU A 166 6.98 22.93 2.47
CA LEU A 166 7.65 22.34 1.32
C LEU A 166 7.97 20.85 1.51
N ASN A 167 8.27 20.45 2.74
CA ASN A 167 8.64 19.07 3.06
C ASN A 167 7.44 18.19 3.42
N SER A 168 6.27 18.76 3.70
CA SER A 168 5.09 18.00 4.15
C SER A 168 4.63 16.94 3.15
N LYS A 169 4.67 17.24 1.87
CA LYS A 169 4.31 16.28 0.80
C LYS A 169 5.45 15.31 0.47
N LEU A 170 6.70 15.74 0.62
CA LEU A 170 7.86 14.91 0.33
C LEU A 170 8.10 13.84 1.35
N ASP A 171 7.95 14.18 2.61
CA ASP A 171 8.07 13.20 3.70
C ASP A 171 7.05 12.06 3.50
N ILE A 172 5.86 12.38 2.99
CA ILE A 172 4.85 11.36 2.66
C ILE A 172 5.35 10.41 1.57
N ASN A 173 6.05 10.89 0.54
CA ASN A 173 6.47 10.07 -0.60
C ASN A 173 7.79 9.34 -0.36
N ARG A 174 8.79 10.00 0.26
CA ARG A 174 9.97 9.30 0.77
C ARG A 174 9.56 8.22 1.78
N TYR A 175 8.59 8.53 2.61
CA TYR A 175 8.05 7.59 3.58
C TYR A 175 7.28 6.46 2.90
N ALA A 176 6.50 6.74 1.84
CA ALA A 176 5.81 5.73 1.04
C ALA A 176 6.79 4.76 0.37
N TYR A 177 7.90 5.26 -0.19
CA TYR A 177 8.94 4.43 -0.78
C TYR A 177 9.71 3.60 0.25
N GLN A 178 10.08 4.20 1.38
CA GLN A 178 10.72 3.48 2.48
C GLN A 178 9.81 2.39 3.06
N ILE A 179 8.50 2.66 3.15
CA ILE A 179 7.52 1.67 3.57
C ILE A 179 7.32 0.61 2.48
N ALA A 180 7.28 1.00 1.21
CA ALA A 180 7.19 0.04 0.11
C ALA A 180 8.40 -0.91 0.10
N LYS A 181 9.60 -0.43 0.40
CA LYS A 181 10.79 -1.27 0.60
C LYS A 181 10.71 -2.20 1.82
N GLN A 182 9.98 -1.81 2.85
CA GLN A 182 9.78 -2.58 4.07
C GLN A 182 8.56 -3.48 4.02
N LEU A 183 7.74 -3.38 2.96
CA LEU A 183 6.70 -4.37 2.72
C LEU A 183 7.38 -5.72 2.56
N PRO A 184 6.94 -6.75 3.29
CA PRO A 184 7.52 -8.06 3.15
C PRO A 184 7.44 -8.48 1.69
N SER A 185 8.57 -8.93 1.13
CA SER A 185 8.58 -9.56 -0.19
C SER A 185 7.61 -10.73 -0.21
N ASP A 186 7.16 -11.09 -1.40
CA ASP A 186 6.17 -12.12 -1.71
C ASP A 186 6.10 -13.30 -0.74
N ASP A 187 7.27 -13.79 -0.30
CA ASP A 187 7.39 -15.07 0.36
C ASP A 187 7.03 -15.05 1.87
N ARG A 188 7.14 -13.91 2.53
CA ARG A 188 6.93 -13.86 3.99
C ARG A 188 5.47 -13.79 4.43
N ILE A 189 4.63 -13.05 3.70
CA ILE A 189 3.21 -12.92 4.06
C ILE A 189 2.46 -14.21 3.79
N TYR A 190 2.82 -14.90 2.70
CA TYR A 190 2.19 -16.18 2.39
C TYR A 190 2.59 -17.28 3.35
N ASN A 191 3.85 -17.27 3.82
CA ASN A 191 4.41 -18.38 4.57
C ASN A 191 3.91 -18.45 6.01
N GLU A 192 3.49 -17.36 6.64
CA GLU A 192 3.06 -17.41 8.04
C GLU A 192 1.56 -17.74 8.17
N SER A 193 0.67 -17.03 7.50
CA SER A 193 -0.77 -17.33 7.62
C SER A 193 -1.22 -18.50 6.75
N LEU A 194 -0.73 -18.60 5.51
CA LEU A 194 -1.11 -19.69 4.61
C LEU A 194 -0.52 -21.04 5.04
N SER A 195 0.73 -21.09 5.52
CA SER A 195 1.34 -22.34 5.99
C SER A 195 0.59 -22.92 7.19
N GLY A 196 0.12 -22.08 8.11
CA GLY A 196 -0.71 -22.49 9.22
C GLY A 196 -2.02 -23.12 8.77
N LEU A 197 -2.73 -22.47 7.85
CA LEU A 197 -3.98 -22.99 7.28
C LEU A 197 -3.77 -24.30 6.52
N MET A 198 -2.72 -24.41 5.72
CA MET A 198 -2.37 -25.61 4.98
C MET A 198 -1.98 -26.77 5.89
N LEU A 199 -1.26 -26.51 6.96
CA LEU A 199 -0.86 -27.55 7.92
C LEU A 199 -2.08 -28.17 8.61
N VAL A 200 -2.99 -27.33 9.08
CA VAL A 200 -4.24 -27.78 9.73
C VAL A 200 -5.08 -28.59 8.77
N ASP A 201 -5.23 -28.13 7.53
CA ASP A 201 -5.99 -28.83 6.50
C ASP A 201 -5.38 -30.17 6.11
N ASN A 202 -4.06 -30.25 5.94
CA ASN A 202 -3.36 -31.50 5.63
C ASN A 202 -3.56 -32.56 6.72
N HIS A 203 -3.52 -32.16 8.01
CA HIS A 203 -3.82 -33.07 9.11
C HIS A 203 -5.28 -33.54 9.10
N TYR A 204 -6.21 -32.66 8.85
CA TYR A 204 -7.63 -33.01 8.72
C TYR A 204 -7.88 -33.99 7.57
N MET A 205 -7.33 -33.70 6.38
CA MET A 205 -7.47 -34.55 5.19
C MET A 205 -6.82 -35.92 5.37
N SER A 206 -5.67 -36.00 6.03
CA SER A 206 -5.02 -37.29 6.34
C SER A 206 -5.90 -38.18 7.20
N ARG A 207 -6.52 -37.63 8.24
CA ARG A 207 -7.50 -38.37 9.06
C ARG A 207 -8.70 -38.80 8.26
N LEU A 208 -9.30 -37.88 7.52
CA LEU A 208 -10.50 -38.12 6.72
C LEU A 208 -10.30 -39.27 5.71
N ARG A 209 -9.18 -39.25 4.99
CA ARG A 209 -8.82 -40.35 4.06
C ARG A 209 -8.68 -41.68 4.78
N SER A 210 -8.03 -41.71 5.95
CA SER A 210 -7.90 -42.93 6.76
C SER A 210 -9.28 -43.45 7.22
N GLU A 211 -10.19 -42.61 7.63
CA GLU A 211 -11.52 -42.96 8.09
C GLU A 211 -12.39 -43.52 6.97
N LEU A 212 -12.40 -42.86 5.81
CA LEU A 212 -13.19 -43.27 4.64
C LEU A 212 -12.66 -44.61 4.06
N SER A 213 -11.34 -44.80 4.03
CA SER A 213 -10.75 -46.07 3.55
C SER A 213 -11.01 -47.24 4.49
N LYS A 214 -11.08 -47.02 5.80
CA LYS A 214 -11.37 -48.09 6.80
C LYS A 214 -12.82 -48.56 6.74
N SER A 215 -13.75 -47.72 6.39
CA SER A 215 -15.17 -48.07 6.31
C SER A 215 -15.51 -48.92 5.08
N GLU A 216 -14.71 -48.93 4.01
CA GLU A 216 -14.88 -49.78 2.83
C GLU A 216 -14.40 -51.21 3.09
N ASN A 217 -13.47 -51.44 4.04
CA ASN A 217 -12.95 -52.76 4.35
C ASN A 217 -13.78 -53.56 5.39
N ARG A 218 -14.95 -53.09 5.77
CA ARG A 218 -15.84 -53.72 6.75
C ARG A 218 -17.02 -54.48 6.18
N PHE A 219 -17.00 -54.80 4.84
CA PHE A 219 -17.98 -55.67 4.20
C PHE A 219 -17.34 -56.89 3.58
#